data_8f3b11871e67ad2ab1e01978cc119e62
#
_entry.id   8f3b11871e67ad2ab1e01978cc119e62
#
_cell.length_a   1.000
_cell.length_b   1.000
_cell.length_c   1.000
_cell.angle_alpha   90.00
_cell.angle_beta   90.00
_cell.angle_gamma   90.00
#
_symmetry.space_group_name_H-M   'P 1'
#
loop_
_entity.id
_entity.type
_entity.pdbx_description
1 polymer ?
#
loop_
_entity_poly.entity_id
_entity_poly.type
_entity_poly.pdbx_seq_one_letter_code
_entity_poly.pdbx_strand_id
1 'polypeptide(L)'
;MSIGRNAGFLDIYIKRDMDRGILDELGAQEIIDQLVIKLRLVRHLRTPDYDEVFGGDPTWVTESIGGMGLDGRTLVTKTAFRYLNTLINLGSAPEPNMTILWAEKLPEGWKKFCSKVSIMTDSIQYENDDLMRNMYGDDYAIACCVSAMEVGKEMQFFGARANLAKSLLYSINGGVDEKKKNKDGSLIRLFDDIEPITTEYLDYDQVLANYKKVLSELAGLYVKTLDVIHFMHDKYAYEAGQMALHDTYVKRNLATGVAGLSIAADSLSAIKYAKVKPVRDENGIAIDFETEGDFPKYGN
;
A
#
# COMPACT_ATOMS: atom_id res chain seq x y z
N MET A 1 8.57 -2.76 4.16
CA MET A 1 9.28 -2.88 5.46
C MET A 1 9.22 -1.54 6.16
N SER A 2 9.02 -1.49 7.48
CA SER A 2 9.22 -0.25 8.25
C SER A 2 10.60 -0.28 8.89
N ILE A 3 11.29 0.85 8.88
CA ILE A 3 12.51 1.05 9.68
C ILE A 3 12.21 1.81 10.98
N GLY A 4 10.93 1.99 11.28
CA GLY A 4 10.46 2.58 12.51
C GLY A 4 10.55 4.10 12.52
N ARG A 5 11.11 4.64 13.60
CA ARG A 5 11.21 6.09 13.89
C ARG A 5 12.68 6.49 14.09
N ASN A 6 13.51 6.19 13.10
CA ASN A 6 14.95 6.39 13.17
C ASN A 6 15.37 7.84 13.39
N ALA A 7 14.58 8.79 12.94
CA ALA A 7 14.88 10.21 13.13
C ALA A 7 15.10 10.57 14.61
N GLY A 8 14.27 10.02 15.52
CA GLY A 8 14.45 10.22 16.97
C GLY A 8 15.68 9.51 17.53
N PHE A 9 15.89 8.28 17.10
CA PHE A 9 17.01 7.45 17.56
C PHE A 9 18.37 8.02 17.10
N LEU A 10 18.50 8.35 15.83
CA LEU A 10 19.75 8.87 15.27
C LEU A 10 20.11 10.26 15.82
N ASP A 11 19.10 11.07 16.17
CA ASP A 11 19.32 12.42 16.71
C ASP A 11 20.16 12.39 17.98
N ILE A 12 20.02 11.35 18.83
CA ILE A 12 20.80 11.19 20.07
C ILE A 12 22.30 11.10 19.75
N TYR A 13 22.66 10.31 18.76
CA TYR A 13 24.07 10.09 18.35
C TYR A 13 24.61 11.29 17.59
N ILE A 14 23.86 11.84 16.66
CA ILE A 14 24.26 13.03 15.88
C ILE A 14 24.48 14.20 16.84
N LYS A 15 23.52 14.44 17.76
CA LYS A 15 23.68 15.52 18.75
C LYS A 15 24.93 15.33 19.60
N ARG A 16 25.18 14.12 20.11
CA ARG A 16 26.39 13.79 20.89
C ARG A 16 27.66 14.15 20.13
N ASP A 17 27.73 13.77 18.85
CA ASP A 17 28.93 13.96 18.05
C ASP A 17 29.10 15.43 17.61
N MET A 18 28.00 16.17 17.45
CA MET A 18 28.04 17.61 17.27
C MET A 18 28.50 18.34 18.54
N ASP A 19 28.01 17.96 19.73
CA ASP A 19 28.44 18.53 21.01
C ASP A 19 29.94 18.28 21.28
N ARG A 20 30.50 17.23 20.71
CA ARG A 20 31.94 16.90 20.77
C ARG A 20 32.77 17.56 19.68
N GLY A 21 32.15 18.29 18.76
CA GLY A 21 32.82 18.90 17.60
C GLY A 21 33.32 17.91 16.55
N ILE A 22 32.81 16.67 16.55
CA ILE A 22 33.12 15.63 15.55
C ILE A 22 32.32 15.87 14.28
N LEU A 23 31.09 16.35 14.42
CA LEU A 23 30.20 16.70 13.32
C LEU A 23 29.80 18.17 13.40
N ASP A 24 29.59 18.79 12.25
CA ASP A 24 28.88 20.03 12.07
C ASP A 24 27.47 19.78 11.45
N GLU A 25 26.72 20.83 11.19
CA GLU A 25 25.37 20.70 10.60
C GLU A 25 25.42 20.13 9.18
N LEU A 26 26.44 20.44 8.40
CA LEU A 26 26.61 19.92 7.04
C LEU A 26 26.91 18.42 7.05
N GLY A 27 27.86 17.99 7.88
CA GLY A 27 28.21 16.59 8.04
C GLY A 27 27.05 15.76 8.62
N ALA A 28 26.26 16.32 9.53
CA ALA A 28 25.08 15.67 10.06
C ALA A 28 23.99 15.47 8.98
N GLN A 29 23.79 16.45 8.09
CA GLN A 29 22.89 16.32 6.94
C GLN A 29 23.41 15.28 5.95
N GLU A 30 24.70 15.33 5.64
CA GLU A 30 25.33 14.39 4.68
C GLU A 30 25.15 12.92 5.13
N ILE A 31 25.29 12.62 6.43
CA ILE A 31 25.08 11.27 6.95
C ILE A 31 23.65 10.79 6.68
N ILE A 32 22.65 11.63 6.88
CA ILE A 32 21.25 11.28 6.61
C ILE A 32 21.01 11.16 5.09
N ASP A 33 21.58 12.05 4.28
CA ASP A 33 21.47 11.96 2.82
C ASP A 33 22.09 10.64 2.31
N GLN A 34 23.26 10.23 2.82
CA GLN A 34 23.90 8.96 2.45
C GLN A 34 23.05 7.74 2.88
N LEU A 35 22.42 7.78 4.06
CA LEU A 35 21.50 6.73 4.49
C LEU A 35 20.34 6.59 3.51
N VAL A 36 19.73 7.71 3.13
CA VAL A 36 18.61 7.74 2.17
C VAL A 36 19.07 7.24 0.79
N ILE A 37 20.24 7.62 0.32
CA ILE A 37 20.83 7.09 -0.93
C ILE A 37 20.94 5.56 -0.87
N LYS A 38 21.45 5.01 0.23
CA LYS A 38 21.57 3.56 0.39
C LYS A 38 20.21 2.87 0.37
N LEU A 39 19.20 3.44 1.03
CA LEU A 39 17.83 2.90 1.00
C LEU A 39 17.26 2.91 -0.43
N ARG A 40 17.56 3.92 -1.24
CA ARG A 40 17.16 4.01 -2.65
C ARG A 40 17.87 3.01 -3.55
N LEU A 41 19.08 2.58 -3.20
CA LEU A 41 19.87 1.62 -3.98
C LEU A 41 19.50 0.16 -3.70
N VAL A 42 18.98 -0.14 -2.51
CA VAL A 42 18.60 -1.52 -2.15
C VAL A 42 17.36 -1.95 -2.93
N ARG A 43 17.42 -3.14 -3.51
CA ARG A 43 16.32 -3.74 -4.26
C ARG A 43 16.10 -5.19 -3.80
N HIS A 44 14.84 -5.63 -3.83
CA HIS A 44 14.52 -7.04 -3.67
C HIS A 44 14.77 -7.80 -4.98
N LEU A 45 15.29 -9.00 -4.85
CA LEU A 45 15.30 -9.96 -5.95
C LEU A 45 13.89 -10.55 -6.08
N ARG A 46 13.30 -10.41 -7.26
CA ARG A 46 11.98 -10.92 -7.59
C ARG A 46 12.04 -11.82 -8.83
N THR A 47 10.91 -12.44 -9.15
CA THR A 47 10.79 -13.18 -10.41
C THR A 47 10.81 -12.20 -11.59
N PRO A 48 11.28 -12.66 -12.78
CA PRO A 48 11.30 -11.81 -13.98
C PRO A 48 9.93 -11.19 -14.31
N ASP A 49 8.84 -11.97 -14.15
CA ASP A 49 7.48 -11.48 -14.40
C ASP A 49 7.08 -10.30 -13.52
N TYR A 50 7.58 -10.26 -12.29
CA TYR A 50 7.35 -9.15 -11.36
C TYR A 50 8.19 -7.93 -11.75
N ASP A 51 9.45 -8.15 -12.09
CA ASP A 51 10.37 -7.09 -12.48
C ASP A 51 9.95 -6.41 -13.79
N GLU A 52 9.33 -7.15 -14.72
CA GLU A 52 8.77 -6.60 -15.95
C GLU A 52 7.69 -5.54 -15.67
N VAL A 53 6.86 -5.76 -14.65
CA VAL A 53 5.79 -4.83 -14.29
C VAL A 53 6.31 -3.61 -13.52
N PHE A 54 7.27 -3.81 -12.60
CA PHE A 54 7.70 -2.78 -11.66
C PHE A 54 9.10 -2.20 -11.95
N GLY A 55 9.82 -2.69 -12.94
CA GLY A 55 11.14 -2.20 -13.30
C GLY A 55 12.20 -2.40 -12.21
N GLY A 56 12.14 -3.50 -11.48
CA GLY A 56 12.86 -3.77 -10.25
C GLY A 56 11.98 -3.48 -9.03
N ASP A 57 12.12 -4.28 -7.98
CA ASP A 57 11.26 -4.19 -6.81
C ASP A 57 11.89 -3.33 -5.72
N PRO A 58 11.35 -2.14 -5.45
CA PRO A 58 11.77 -1.35 -4.30
C PRO A 58 11.49 -2.10 -3.01
N THR A 59 12.27 -1.81 -1.96
CA THR A 59 12.11 -2.43 -0.64
C THR A 59 10.89 -1.91 0.11
N TRP A 60 10.25 -0.86 -0.39
CA TRP A 60 9.12 -0.18 0.24
C TRP A 60 9.40 0.18 1.70
N VAL A 61 10.62 0.67 1.93
CA VAL A 61 11.06 1.11 3.25
C VAL A 61 10.30 2.36 3.66
N THR A 62 9.76 2.34 4.89
CA THR A 62 9.05 3.49 5.46
C THR A 62 9.77 3.99 6.70
N GLU A 63 9.99 5.29 6.77
CA GLU A 63 10.41 6.03 7.95
C GLU A 63 9.25 6.84 8.49
N SER A 64 8.91 6.66 9.76
CA SER A 64 7.87 7.44 10.45
C SER A 64 8.51 8.58 11.22
N ILE A 65 8.08 9.82 10.95
CA ILE A 65 8.78 11.02 11.40
C ILE A 65 7.87 11.91 12.24
N GLY A 66 8.36 12.38 13.37
CA GLY A 66 7.65 13.33 14.24
C GLY A 66 6.65 12.65 15.16
N GLY A 67 5.45 13.23 15.29
CA GLY A 67 4.42 12.80 16.23
C GLY A 67 4.62 13.36 17.65
N MET A 68 3.77 12.86 18.55
CA MET A 68 3.73 13.28 19.96
C MET A 68 3.91 12.06 20.87
N GLY A 69 4.55 12.26 22.02
CA GLY A 69 4.56 11.29 23.10
C GLY A 69 3.25 11.26 23.87
N LEU A 70 2.98 10.15 24.57
CA LEU A 70 1.83 10.03 25.48
C LEU A 70 1.86 11.07 26.62
N ASP A 71 3.05 11.55 26.98
CA ASP A 71 3.27 12.63 27.95
C ASP A 71 3.01 14.04 27.38
N GLY A 72 2.62 14.15 26.10
CA GLY A 72 2.30 15.40 25.43
C GLY A 72 3.51 16.18 24.89
N ARG A 73 4.74 15.66 25.01
CA ARG A 73 5.91 16.27 24.36
C ARG A 73 5.95 15.95 22.87
N THR A 74 6.54 16.84 22.08
CA THR A 74 6.81 16.53 20.68
C THR A 74 7.97 15.56 20.54
N LEU A 75 7.86 14.64 19.57
CA LEU A 75 8.93 13.73 19.17
C LEU A 75 9.68 14.21 17.92
N VAL A 76 9.42 15.45 17.49
CA VAL A 76 10.16 16.11 16.40
C VAL A 76 11.55 16.48 16.87
N THR A 77 12.57 16.00 16.16
CA THR A 77 13.99 16.29 16.43
C THR A 77 14.60 17.08 15.28
N LYS A 78 15.83 17.57 15.44
CA LYS A 78 16.58 18.18 14.32
C LYS A 78 16.77 17.17 13.18
N THR A 79 16.99 15.91 13.49
CA THR A 79 17.14 14.83 12.49
C THR A 79 15.84 14.58 11.74
N ALA A 80 14.67 14.83 12.32
CA ALA A 80 13.41 14.84 11.59
C ALA A 80 13.41 15.85 10.44
N PHE A 81 13.91 17.06 10.70
CA PHE A 81 14.09 18.07 9.66
C PHE A 81 15.11 17.63 8.60
N ARG A 82 16.21 16.98 9.01
CA ARG A 82 17.23 16.49 8.07
C ARG A 82 16.68 15.44 7.13
N TYR A 83 15.85 14.50 7.63
CA TYR A 83 15.17 13.50 6.78
C TYR A 83 14.31 14.18 5.71
N LEU A 84 13.50 15.16 6.05
CA LEU A 84 12.70 15.86 5.06
C LEU A 84 13.57 16.71 4.11
N ASN A 85 14.66 17.27 4.62
CA ASN A 85 15.57 18.04 3.78
C ASN A 85 16.29 17.20 2.73
N THR A 86 16.43 15.87 2.94
CA THR A 86 16.96 14.96 1.90
C THR A 86 16.13 14.97 0.62
N LEU A 87 14.81 15.19 0.73
CA LEU A 87 13.95 15.30 -0.45
C LEU A 87 14.25 16.54 -1.28
N ILE A 88 14.73 17.61 -0.63
CA ILE A 88 15.17 18.82 -1.32
C ILE A 88 16.55 18.59 -1.94
N ASN A 89 17.49 17.96 -1.21
CA ASN A 89 18.85 17.74 -1.64
C ASN A 89 18.95 16.69 -2.77
N LEU A 90 18.21 15.61 -2.64
CA LEU A 90 18.32 14.42 -3.51
C LEU A 90 17.15 14.29 -4.50
N GLY A 91 16.14 15.13 -4.39
CA GLY A 91 14.90 15.03 -5.17
C GLY A 91 13.93 13.97 -4.65
N SER A 92 12.73 13.99 -5.20
CA SER A 92 11.65 13.05 -4.89
C SER A 92 12.01 11.62 -5.28
N ALA A 93 11.64 10.67 -4.46
CA ALA A 93 11.78 9.25 -4.75
C ALA A 93 10.79 8.44 -3.89
N PRO A 94 10.40 7.23 -4.33
CA PRO A 94 9.47 6.39 -3.58
C PRO A 94 10.08 5.83 -2.28
N GLU A 95 11.40 5.94 -2.11
CA GLU A 95 12.12 5.39 -0.96
C GLU A 95 13.11 6.38 -0.34
N PRO A 96 13.14 6.40 0.99
CA PRO A 96 12.13 5.82 1.89
C PRO A 96 10.79 6.51 1.71
N ASN A 97 9.68 5.77 1.91
CA ASN A 97 8.36 6.37 2.05
C ASN A 97 8.35 7.13 3.38
N MET A 98 8.31 8.45 3.32
CA MET A 98 8.38 9.31 4.50
C MET A 98 6.98 9.63 5.00
N THR A 99 6.63 9.09 6.17
CA THR A 99 5.33 9.31 6.80
C THR A 99 5.46 10.28 7.96
N ILE A 100 4.82 11.43 7.83
CA ILE A 100 4.72 12.41 8.91
C ILE A 100 3.60 12.00 9.85
N LEU A 101 3.94 11.74 11.11
CA LEU A 101 2.97 11.50 12.16
C LEU A 101 2.42 12.86 12.61
N TRP A 102 1.28 13.25 12.03
CA TRP A 102 0.70 14.57 12.20
C TRP A 102 -0.19 14.63 13.42
N ALA A 103 0.04 15.65 14.28
CA ALA A 103 -0.80 15.97 15.42
C ALA A 103 -1.06 17.48 15.48
N GLU A 104 -2.20 17.87 16.04
CA GLU A 104 -2.58 19.28 16.16
C GLU A 104 -1.56 20.09 16.97
N LYS A 105 -1.01 19.50 18.04
CA LYS A 105 -0.07 20.15 18.96
C LYS A 105 1.39 20.16 18.50
N LEU A 106 1.69 19.69 17.30
CA LEU A 106 3.05 19.77 16.76
C LEU A 106 3.54 21.22 16.62
N PRO A 107 4.86 21.46 16.77
CA PRO A 107 5.43 22.80 16.63
C PRO A 107 5.11 23.44 15.26
N GLU A 108 4.72 24.71 15.26
CA GLU A 108 4.36 25.43 14.03
C GLU A 108 5.50 25.49 13.00
N GLY A 109 6.76 25.61 13.46
CA GLY A 109 7.92 25.56 12.57
C GLY A 109 8.03 24.23 11.82
N TRP A 110 7.72 23.13 12.49
CA TRP A 110 7.67 21.79 11.87
C TRP A 110 6.55 21.68 10.85
N LYS A 111 5.33 22.06 11.22
CA LYS A 111 4.16 22.04 10.32
C LYS A 111 4.42 22.83 9.04
N LYS A 112 4.97 24.06 9.18
CA LYS A 112 5.32 24.90 8.03
C LYS A 112 6.40 24.25 7.15
N PHE A 113 7.40 23.62 7.75
CA PHE A 113 8.44 22.94 6.99
C PHE A 113 7.90 21.71 6.25
N CYS A 114 7.07 20.89 6.89
CA CYS A 114 6.39 19.78 6.24
C CYS A 114 5.57 20.25 5.03
N SER A 115 4.75 21.29 5.21
CA SER A 115 3.95 21.86 4.12
C SER A 115 4.82 22.37 2.97
N LYS A 116 5.93 23.06 3.29
CA LYS A 116 6.88 23.51 2.28
C LYS A 116 7.45 22.36 1.47
N VAL A 117 7.90 21.30 2.14
CA VAL A 117 8.47 20.11 1.46
C VAL A 117 7.41 19.38 0.65
N SER A 118 6.17 19.27 1.15
CA SER A 118 5.05 18.69 0.40
C SER A 118 4.74 19.44 -0.90
N ILE A 119 4.85 20.78 -0.89
CA ILE A 119 4.65 21.60 -2.09
C ILE A 119 5.79 21.41 -3.10
N MET A 120 7.01 21.22 -2.60
CA MET A 120 8.21 21.10 -3.45
C MET A 120 8.42 19.68 -3.98
N THR A 121 7.85 18.67 -3.34
CA THR A 121 8.10 17.24 -3.61
C THR A 121 6.84 16.43 -3.43
N ASP A 122 6.72 15.30 -4.13
CA ASP A 122 5.57 14.40 -4.04
C ASP A 122 5.85 13.16 -3.15
N SER A 123 6.82 13.27 -2.22
CA SER A 123 7.40 12.11 -1.52
C SER A 123 7.07 12.03 -0.03
N ILE A 124 6.08 12.78 0.44
CA ILE A 124 5.62 12.78 1.83
C ILE A 124 4.17 12.33 1.91
N GLN A 125 3.87 11.49 2.89
CA GLN A 125 2.50 11.20 3.31
C GLN A 125 2.30 11.60 4.78
N TYR A 126 1.04 11.73 5.18
CA TYR A 126 0.66 12.11 6.53
C TYR A 126 -0.22 11.03 7.16
N GLU A 127 0.03 10.75 8.44
CA GLU A 127 -0.80 9.88 9.27
C GLU A 127 -1.32 10.66 10.47
N ASN A 128 -2.57 10.42 10.86
CA ASN A 128 -3.19 11.10 11.99
C ASN A 128 -2.68 10.54 13.32
N ASP A 129 -1.62 11.14 13.87
CA ASP A 129 -1.01 10.71 15.11
C ASP A 129 -1.94 10.88 16.33
N ASP A 130 -2.82 11.88 16.33
CA ASP A 130 -3.78 12.07 17.44
C ASP A 130 -4.78 10.92 17.54
N LEU A 131 -5.12 10.27 16.41
CA LEU A 131 -5.91 9.06 16.38
C LEU A 131 -5.07 7.82 16.68
N MET A 132 -3.96 7.64 15.96
CA MET A 132 -3.17 6.41 15.99
C MET A 132 -2.47 6.20 17.31
N ARG A 133 -1.95 7.26 17.94
CA ARG A 133 -1.31 7.21 19.26
C ARG A 133 -2.24 6.67 20.36
N ASN A 134 -3.53 6.95 20.26
CA ASN A 134 -4.51 6.43 21.22
C ASN A 134 -4.72 4.92 21.10
N MET A 135 -4.42 4.33 19.93
CA MET A 135 -4.61 2.89 19.67
C MET A 135 -3.31 2.09 19.86
N TYR A 136 -2.16 2.67 19.49
CA TYR A 136 -0.87 1.97 19.41
C TYR A 136 0.19 2.51 20.38
N GLY A 137 -0.13 3.50 21.21
CA GLY A 137 0.88 4.18 22.04
C GLY A 137 1.75 5.13 21.21
N ASP A 138 2.88 5.56 21.77
CA ASP A 138 3.82 6.50 21.12
C ASP A 138 5.03 5.80 20.47
N ASP A 139 5.10 4.49 20.53
CA ASP A 139 6.13 3.67 19.88
C ASP A 139 5.56 2.82 18.74
N TYR A 140 4.76 3.43 17.89
CA TYR A 140 4.29 2.81 16.66
C TYR A 140 5.01 3.39 15.45
N ALA A 141 4.98 2.66 14.36
CA ALA A 141 5.46 3.10 13.06
C ALA A 141 4.49 2.67 11.96
N ILE A 142 4.59 3.35 10.84
CA ILE A 142 3.85 2.98 9.64
C ILE A 142 4.74 2.11 8.76
N ALA A 143 4.21 0.98 8.32
CA ALA A 143 4.85 0.14 7.32
C ALA A 143 4.20 0.35 5.96
N CYS A 144 5.03 0.49 4.93
CA CYS A 144 4.60 0.77 3.57
C CYS A 144 3.77 2.07 3.51
N CYS A 145 2.50 1.98 3.15
CA CYS A 145 1.65 3.17 2.94
C CYS A 145 0.88 3.58 4.19
N VAL A 146 0.25 2.63 4.91
CA VAL A 146 -0.78 2.94 5.93
C VAL A 146 -0.85 1.94 7.08
N SER A 147 0.01 0.94 7.13
CA SER A 147 -0.08 -0.13 8.14
C SER A 147 0.59 0.29 9.43
N ALA A 148 -0.19 0.68 10.44
CA ALA A 148 0.32 0.99 11.76
C ALA A 148 0.59 -0.28 12.58
N MET A 149 1.74 -0.31 13.27
CA MET A 149 2.17 -1.42 14.12
C MET A 149 3.03 -0.91 15.27
N GLU A 150 2.91 -1.53 16.43
CA GLU A 150 3.87 -1.32 17.52
C GLU A 150 5.24 -1.90 17.14
N VAL A 151 6.28 -1.08 17.26
CA VAL A 151 7.65 -1.47 16.86
C VAL A 151 8.16 -2.62 17.72
N GLY A 152 8.59 -3.69 17.05
CA GLY A 152 9.13 -4.90 17.70
C GLY A 152 8.08 -5.81 18.35
N LYS A 153 6.79 -5.44 18.35
CA LYS A 153 5.73 -6.20 19.02
C LYS A 153 4.69 -6.77 18.07
N GLU A 154 4.54 -6.15 16.91
CA GLU A 154 3.55 -6.56 15.92
C GLU A 154 4.20 -6.84 14.57
N MET A 155 3.63 -7.80 13.86
CA MET A 155 3.95 -8.10 12.47
C MET A 155 2.69 -8.02 11.63
N GLN A 156 2.83 -7.56 10.42
CA GLN A 156 1.76 -7.58 9.43
C GLN A 156 2.31 -8.11 8.12
N PHE A 157 1.65 -9.14 7.58
CA PHE A 157 1.90 -9.61 6.24
C PHE A 157 0.82 -9.08 5.29
N PHE A 158 1.28 -8.50 4.20
CA PHE A 158 0.44 -8.02 3.13
C PHE A 158 0.79 -8.78 1.85
N GLY A 159 -0.11 -9.69 1.43
CA GLY A 159 0.19 -10.60 0.34
C GLY A 159 -0.23 -10.09 -1.03
N ALA A 160 -1.43 -9.55 -1.15
CA ALA A 160 -2.02 -9.23 -2.45
C ALA A 160 -3.20 -8.26 -2.33
N ARG A 161 -3.67 -7.76 -3.48
CA ARG A 161 -4.93 -7.03 -3.61
C ARG A 161 -5.90 -7.79 -4.48
N ALA A 162 -7.16 -7.91 -4.04
CA ALA A 162 -8.24 -8.41 -4.88
C ALA A 162 -8.67 -7.32 -5.88
N ASN A 163 -8.68 -7.64 -7.17
CA ASN A 163 -9.09 -6.70 -8.21
C ASN A 163 -10.60 -6.77 -8.41
N LEU A 164 -11.32 -5.81 -7.80
CA LEU A 164 -12.78 -5.75 -7.84
C LEU A 164 -13.34 -5.46 -9.24
N ALA A 165 -12.68 -4.62 -10.02
CA ALA A 165 -13.09 -4.31 -11.38
C ALA A 165 -12.98 -5.54 -12.29
N LYS A 166 -11.87 -6.29 -12.18
CA LYS A 166 -11.69 -7.55 -12.91
C LYS A 166 -12.71 -8.61 -12.47
N SER A 167 -13.02 -8.67 -11.18
CA SER A 167 -14.06 -9.56 -10.65
C SER A 167 -15.44 -9.26 -11.21
N LEU A 168 -15.75 -7.99 -11.45
CA LEU A 168 -16.99 -7.59 -12.13
C LEU A 168 -17.02 -8.07 -13.59
N LEU A 169 -15.90 -7.96 -14.31
CA LEU A 169 -15.80 -8.48 -15.66
C LEU A 169 -15.98 -10.00 -15.71
N TYR A 170 -15.38 -10.74 -14.76
CA TYR A 170 -15.63 -12.19 -14.63
C TYR A 170 -17.09 -12.52 -14.40
N SER A 171 -17.82 -11.71 -13.64
CA SER A 171 -19.24 -11.92 -13.38
C SER A 171 -20.12 -11.76 -14.64
N ILE A 172 -19.68 -10.95 -15.59
CA ILE A 172 -20.34 -10.74 -16.88
C ILE A 172 -19.98 -11.87 -17.86
N ASN A 173 -18.72 -12.29 -17.87
CA ASN A 173 -18.17 -13.28 -18.78
C ASN A 173 -18.28 -14.73 -18.27
N GLY A 174 -19.10 -15.01 -17.27
CA GLY A 174 -19.28 -16.38 -16.77
C GLY A 174 -18.02 -16.99 -16.18
N GLY A 175 -17.23 -16.18 -15.46
CA GLY A 175 -16.00 -16.64 -14.82
C GLY A 175 -14.78 -16.77 -15.73
N VAL A 176 -14.90 -16.36 -17.00
CA VAL A 176 -13.82 -16.52 -18.02
C VAL A 176 -12.95 -15.27 -18.08
N ASP A 177 -11.63 -15.46 -18.20
CA ASP A 177 -10.66 -14.40 -18.44
C ASP A 177 -10.61 -14.04 -19.93
N GLU A 178 -10.77 -12.74 -20.27
CA GLU A 178 -10.81 -12.26 -21.65
C GLU A 178 -9.43 -12.20 -22.32
N LYS A 179 -8.34 -12.29 -21.54
CA LYS A 179 -6.96 -12.17 -22.05
C LYS A 179 -6.14 -13.42 -21.90
N LYS A 180 -6.26 -14.10 -20.74
CA LYS A 180 -5.43 -15.26 -20.45
C LYS A 180 -5.97 -16.50 -21.15
N LYS A 181 -5.03 -17.24 -21.74
CA LYS A 181 -5.32 -18.50 -22.45
C LYS A 181 -4.49 -19.63 -21.88
N ASN A 182 -5.04 -20.84 -21.94
CA ASN A 182 -4.32 -22.05 -21.70
C ASN A 182 -3.25 -22.30 -22.79
N LYS A 183 -2.36 -23.25 -22.55
CA LYS A 183 -1.30 -23.61 -23.53
C LYS A 183 -1.85 -24.10 -24.89
N ASP A 184 -3.06 -24.61 -24.92
CA ASP A 184 -3.77 -25.07 -26.13
C ASP A 184 -4.55 -23.94 -26.83
N GLY A 185 -4.49 -22.68 -26.30
CA GLY A 185 -5.18 -21.53 -26.84
C GLY A 185 -6.62 -21.34 -26.35
N SER A 186 -7.18 -22.25 -25.55
CA SER A 186 -8.50 -22.13 -24.96
C SER A 186 -8.51 -21.04 -23.86
N LEU A 187 -9.66 -20.41 -23.65
CA LEU A 187 -9.84 -19.39 -22.61
C LEU A 187 -9.77 -20.02 -21.21
N ILE A 188 -9.18 -19.31 -20.26
CA ILE A 188 -9.12 -19.77 -18.87
C ILE A 188 -10.42 -19.40 -18.18
N ARG A 189 -11.13 -20.40 -17.63
CA ARG A 189 -12.24 -20.22 -16.72
C ARG A 189 -11.70 -20.28 -15.28
N LEU A 190 -11.99 -19.26 -14.49
CA LEU A 190 -11.53 -19.13 -13.10
C LEU A 190 -12.64 -19.41 -12.09
N PHE A 191 -13.91 -19.26 -12.48
CA PHE A 191 -15.08 -19.49 -11.65
C PHE A 191 -16.06 -20.37 -12.42
N ASP A 192 -16.33 -21.57 -11.91
CA ASP A 192 -17.10 -22.58 -12.62
C ASP A 192 -18.62 -22.38 -12.53
N ASP A 193 -19.12 -21.87 -11.41
CA ASP A 193 -20.55 -21.77 -11.11
C ASP A 193 -21.16 -20.40 -11.51
N ILE A 194 -20.53 -19.69 -12.43
CA ILE A 194 -21.00 -18.39 -12.92
C ILE A 194 -21.50 -18.54 -14.34
N GLU A 195 -22.79 -18.31 -14.54
CA GLU A 195 -23.38 -18.28 -15.88
C GLU A 195 -23.05 -16.98 -16.62
N PRO A 196 -22.62 -17.03 -17.88
CA PRO A 196 -22.36 -15.83 -18.66
C PRO A 196 -23.65 -15.04 -18.91
N ILE A 197 -23.55 -13.71 -18.85
CA ILE A 197 -24.65 -12.83 -19.19
C ILE A 197 -24.61 -12.58 -20.69
N THR A 198 -25.60 -13.10 -21.41
CA THR A 198 -25.66 -13.06 -22.89
C THR A 198 -26.67 -12.08 -23.46
N THR A 199 -27.34 -11.32 -22.60
CA THR A 199 -28.34 -10.31 -23.01
C THR A 199 -27.70 -9.18 -23.81
N GLU A 200 -28.48 -8.49 -24.66
CA GLU A 200 -28.01 -7.35 -25.44
C GLU A 200 -27.59 -6.19 -24.54
N TYR A 201 -28.37 -5.91 -23.50
CA TYR A 201 -28.04 -4.94 -22.47
C TYR A 201 -27.87 -5.64 -21.13
N LEU A 202 -26.95 -5.13 -20.30
CA LEU A 202 -26.72 -5.68 -18.97
C LEU A 202 -27.88 -5.34 -18.03
N ASP A 203 -28.38 -6.35 -17.33
CA ASP A 203 -29.35 -6.18 -16.25
C ASP A 203 -28.60 -6.07 -14.90
N TYR A 204 -28.92 -5.02 -14.13
CA TYR A 204 -28.23 -4.74 -12.87
C TYR A 204 -28.35 -5.86 -11.85
N ASP A 205 -29.55 -6.41 -11.68
CA ASP A 205 -29.78 -7.42 -10.64
C ASP A 205 -29.09 -8.74 -10.99
N GLN A 206 -29.06 -9.10 -12.26
CA GLN A 206 -28.33 -10.27 -12.76
C GLN A 206 -26.81 -10.10 -12.60
N VAL A 207 -26.27 -8.94 -13.01
CA VAL A 207 -24.83 -8.64 -12.84
C VAL A 207 -24.46 -8.65 -11.36
N LEU A 208 -25.24 -8.00 -10.51
CA LEU A 208 -24.98 -7.93 -9.07
C LEU A 208 -25.04 -9.30 -8.41
N ALA A 209 -25.99 -10.17 -8.82
CA ALA A 209 -26.09 -11.53 -8.30
C ALA A 209 -24.84 -12.37 -8.64
N ASN A 210 -24.39 -12.33 -9.91
CA ASN A 210 -23.15 -12.99 -10.33
C ASN A 210 -21.93 -12.39 -9.62
N TYR A 211 -21.86 -11.07 -9.50
CA TYR A 211 -20.75 -10.39 -8.85
C TYR A 211 -20.60 -10.79 -7.39
N LYS A 212 -21.70 -10.90 -6.65
CA LYS A 212 -21.70 -11.39 -5.27
C LYS A 212 -21.15 -12.82 -5.16
N LYS A 213 -21.49 -13.71 -6.11
CA LYS A 213 -20.93 -15.07 -6.13
C LYS A 213 -19.42 -15.03 -6.37
N VAL A 214 -18.96 -14.32 -7.40
CA VAL A 214 -17.52 -14.17 -7.72
C VAL A 214 -16.77 -13.60 -6.51
N LEU A 215 -17.29 -12.57 -5.86
CA LEU A 215 -16.65 -11.98 -4.67
C LEU A 215 -16.58 -12.97 -3.49
N SER A 216 -17.61 -13.77 -3.27
CA SER A 216 -17.62 -14.78 -2.21
C SER A 216 -16.55 -15.85 -2.42
N GLU A 217 -16.44 -16.38 -3.63
CA GLU A 217 -15.41 -17.35 -3.98
C GLU A 217 -14.01 -16.75 -3.92
N LEU A 218 -13.84 -15.53 -4.48
CA LEU A 218 -12.58 -14.80 -4.44
C LEU A 218 -12.13 -14.53 -2.99
N ALA A 219 -13.04 -14.14 -2.11
CA ALA A 219 -12.71 -13.92 -0.70
C ALA A 219 -12.19 -15.20 -0.02
N GLY A 220 -12.85 -16.33 -0.28
CA GLY A 220 -12.39 -17.63 0.23
C GLY A 220 -11.01 -18.03 -0.31
N LEU A 221 -10.78 -17.86 -1.61
CA LEU A 221 -9.48 -18.12 -2.23
C LEU A 221 -8.41 -17.18 -1.69
N TYR A 222 -8.73 -15.89 -1.54
CA TYR A 222 -7.83 -14.87 -1.03
C TYR A 222 -7.33 -15.20 0.38
N VAL A 223 -8.24 -15.53 1.31
CA VAL A 223 -7.87 -15.89 2.69
C VAL A 223 -6.99 -17.14 2.71
N LYS A 224 -7.39 -18.21 2.00
CA LYS A 224 -6.59 -19.45 1.92
C LYS A 224 -5.18 -19.19 1.35
N THR A 225 -5.07 -18.34 0.34
CA THR A 225 -3.77 -17.97 -0.25
C THR A 225 -2.91 -17.20 0.74
N LEU A 226 -3.48 -16.24 1.46
CA LEU A 226 -2.76 -15.50 2.48
C LEU A 226 -2.31 -16.41 3.64
N ASP A 227 -3.14 -17.35 4.07
CA ASP A 227 -2.76 -18.31 5.12
C ASP A 227 -1.54 -19.13 4.71
N VAL A 228 -1.47 -19.58 3.45
CA VAL A 228 -0.29 -20.30 2.93
C VAL A 228 0.94 -19.37 2.90
N ILE A 229 0.80 -18.14 2.42
CA ILE A 229 1.89 -17.16 2.38
C ILE A 229 2.40 -16.88 3.79
N HIS A 230 1.52 -16.64 4.75
CA HIS A 230 1.89 -16.37 6.14
C HIS A 230 2.60 -17.56 6.78
N PHE A 231 2.10 -18.77 6.57
CA PHE A 231 2.75 -19.98 7.05
C PHE A 231 4.19 -20.12 6.49
N MET A 232 4.36 -19.86 5.20
CA MET A 232 5.68 -19.93 4.56
C MET A 232 6.63 -18.84 5.08
N HIS A 233 6.12 -17.62 5.30
CA HIS A 233 6.91 -16.54 5.90
C HIS A 233 7.29 -16.86 7.35
N ASP A 234 6.37 -17.31 8.18
CA ASP A 234 6.66 -17.69 9.56
C ASP A 234 7.72 -18.79 9.60
N LYS A 235 7.58 -19.82 8.80
CA LYS A 235 8.46 -20.98 8.81
C LYS A 235 9.86 -20.70 8.27
N TYR A 236 9.98 -19.93 7.20
CA TYR A 236 11.24 -19.82 6.46
C TYR A 236 11.91 -18.45 6.52
N ALA A 237 11.19 -17.40 6.79
CA ALA A 237 11.72 -16.04 6.80
C ALA A 237 11.75 -15.42 8.21
N TYR A 238 10.69 -15.57 8.99
CA TYR A 238 10.64 -14.99 10.34
C TYR A 238 11.68 -15.59 11.26
N GLU A 239 11.73 -16.91 11.36
CA GLU A 239 12.72 -17.59 12.22
C GLU A 239 14.16 -17.32 11.79
N ALA A 240 14.40 -17.21 10.49
CA ALA A 240 15.75 -17.03 9.96
C ALA A 240 16.29 -15.60 10.08
N GLY A 241 15.42 -14.58 10.04
CA GLY A 241 15.88 -13.20 9.89
C GLY A 241 15.22 -12.15 10.77
N GLN A 242 14.05 -12.40 11.31
CA GLN A 242 13.25 -11.38 11.98
C GLN A 242 12.99 -11.63 13.46
N MET A 243 13.03 -12.88 13.92
CA MET A 243 12.72 -13.25 15.30
C MET A 243 13.56 -12.48 16.33
N ALA A 244 14.82 -12.23 16.04
CA ALA A 244 15.72 -11.48 16.91
C ALA A 244 15.37 -9.99 17.05
N LEU A 245 14.52 -9.46 16.17
CA LEU A 245 14.11 -8.05 16.15
C LEU A 245 12.77 -7.80 16.84
N HIS A 246 12.16 -8.86 17.39
CA HIS A 246 10.83 -8.80 18.00
C HIS A 246 10.84 -9.31 19.43
N ASP A 247 9.81 -8.92 20.18
CA ASP A 247 9.54 -9.43 21.52
C ASP A 247 9.20 -10.93 21.47
N THR A 248 9.20 -11.57 22.63
CA THR A 248 8.91 -13.02 22.76
C THR A 248 7.53 -13.39 22.21
N TYR A 249 6.55 -12.54 22.40
CA TYR A 249 5.18 -12.74 21.92
C TYR A 249 4.83 -11.66 20.90
N VAL A 250 4.84 -12.04 19.63
CA VAL A 250 4.54 -11.14 18.53
C VAL A 250 3.08 -11.29 18.12
N LYS A 251 2.35 -10.18 18.12
CA LYS A 251 1.00 -10.12 17.53
C LYS A 251 1.11 -10.10 16.02
N ARG A 252 0.45 -11.06 15.38
CA ARG A 252 0.40 -11.17 13.91
C ARG A 252 -0.91 -10.62 13.39
N ASN A 253 -0.82 -9.71 12.46
CA ASN A 253 -1.95 -9.08 11.79
C ASN A 253 -2.00 -9.53 10.33
N LEU A 254 -3.21 -9.81 9.85
CA LEU A 254 -3.48 -10.09 8.46
C LEU A 254 -3.91 -8.78 7.77
N ALA A 255 -3.16 -8.35 6.76
CA ALA A 255 -3.56 -7.21 5.94
C ALA A 255 -4.27 -7.68 4.68
N THR A 256 -5.52 -7.28 4.53
CA THR A 256 -6.30 -7.50 3.31
C THR A 256 -6.35 -6.23 2.48
N GLY A 257 -6.41 -6.35 1.16
CA GLY A 257 -6.46 -5.20 0.26
C GLY A 257 -7.37 -5.44 -0.94
N VAL A 258 -7.94 -4.35 -1.43
CA VAL A 258 -8.72 -4.32 -2.67
C VAL A 258 -8.17 -3.26 -3.62
N ALA A 259 -8.40 -3.44 -4.91
CA ALA A 259 -8.11 -2.47 -5.95
C ALA A 259 -9.32 -2.35 -6.88
N GLY A 260 -9.49 -1.19 -7.51
CA GLY A 260 -10.56 -0.96 -8.47
C GLY A 260 -11.95 -0.75 -7.87
N LEU A 261 -12.05 -0.32 -6.60
CA LEU A 261 -13.34 -0.08 -5.94
C LEU A 261 -14.16 0.99 -6.67
N SER A 262 -13.57 2.14 -6.99
CA SER A 262 -14.24 3.22 -7.73
C SER A 262 -14.69 2.76 -9.11
N ILE A 263 -13.85 2.02 -9.83
CA ILE A 263 -14.18 1.48 -11.16
C ILE A 263 -15.37 0.51 -11.06
N ALA A 264 -15.37 -0.39 -10.09
CA ALA A 264 -16.47 -1.32 -9.89
C ALA A 264 -17.77 -0.59 -9.50
N ALA A 265 -17.68 0.44 -8.64
CA ALA A 265 -18.81 1.25 -8.24
C ALA A 265 -19.41 2.02 -9.42
N ASP A 266 -18.59 2.70 -10.23
CA ASP A 266 -19.02 3.48 -11.38
C ASP A 266 -19.57 2.56 -12.49
N SER A 267 -19.00 1.39 -12.70
CA SER A 267 -19.51 0.38 -13.63
C SER A 267 -20.88 -0.15 -13.20
N LEU A 268 -21.07 -0.48 -11.92
CA LEU A 268 -22.38 -0.88 -11.39
C LEU A 268 -23.40 0.25 -11.46
N SER A 269 -22.97 1.50 -11.24
CA SER A 269 -23.81 2.68 -11.40
C SER A 269 -24.26 2.84 -12.88
N ALA A 270 -23.33 2.71 -13.83
CA ALA A 270 -23.64 2.75 -15.25
C ALA A 270 -24.68 1.67 -15.62
N ILE A 271 -24.47 0.42 -15.19
CA ILE A 271 -25.39 -0.69 -15.46
C ILE A 271 -26.78 -0.44 -14.86
N LYS A 272 -26.84 0.23 -13.71
CA LYS A 272 -28.09 0.49 -13.00
C LYS A 272 -28.90 1.66 -13.59
N TYR A 273 -28.25 2.74 -14.02
CA TYR A 273 -28.89 3.99 -14.35
C TYR A 273 -28.82 4.37 -15.84
N ALA A 274 -27.95 3.73 -16.60
CA ALA A 274 -27.81 3.88 -18.04
C ALA A 274 -28.10 2.56 -18.76
N LYS A 275 -27.99 2.57 -20.10
CA LYS A 275 -28.02 1.33 -20.90
C LYS A 275 -26.61 0.95 -21.26
N VAL A 276 -26.16 -0.19 -20.77
CA VAL A 276 -24.82 -0.71 -21.04
C VAL A 276 -24.91 -1.94 -21.92
N LYS A 277 -24.33 -1.84 -23.13
CA LYS A 277 -24.26 -2.92 -24.11
C LYS A 277 -22.83 -3.47 -24.18
N PRO A 278 -22.61 -4.76 -23.85
CA PRO A 278 -21.30 -5.36 -24.00
C PRO A 278 -20.96 -5.60 -25.46
N VAL A 279 -19.76 -5.19 -25.87
CA VAL A 279 -19.16 -5.56 -27.15
C VAL A 279 -18.43 -6.89 -26.96
N ARG A 280 -18.81 -7.91 -27.73
CA ARG A 280 -18.32 -9.27 -27.54
C ARG A 280 -17.44 -9.71 -28.69
N ASP A 281 -16.43 -10.52 -28.37
CA ASP A 281 -15.60 -11.20 -29.34
C ASP A 281 -16.32 -12.41 -29.97
N GLU A 282 -15.62 -13.13 -30.83
CA GLU A 282 -16.11 -14.35 -31.51
C GLU A 282 -16.47 -15.50 -30.56
N ASN A 283 -15.95 -15.49 -29.33
CA ASN A 283 -16.24 -16.46 -28.28
C ASN A 283 -17.39 -16.01 -27.35
N GLY A 284 -18.01 -14.87 -27.63
CA GLY A 284 -19.06 -14.30 -26.81
C GLY A 284 -18.57 -13.58 -25.54
N ILE A 285 -17.27 -13.36 -25.41
CA ILE A 285 -16.66 -12.68 -24.26
C ILE A 285 -16.74 -11.17 -24.43
N ALA A 286 -17.25 -10.48 -23.42
CA ALA A 286 -17.28 -9.03 -23.40
C ALA A 286 -15.84 -8.50 -23.28
N ILE A 287 -15.44 -7.71 -24.27
CA ILE A 287 -14.10 -7.10 -24.40
C ILE A 287 -14.14 -5.57 -24.32
N ASP A 288 -15.33 -4.97 -24.53
CA ASP A 288 -15.59 -3.54 -24.44
C ASP A 288 -17.07 -3.28 -24.11
N PHE A 289 -17.44 -2.03 -23.84
CA PHE A 289 -18.79 -1.64 -23.46
C PHE A 289 -19.20 -0.32 -24.10
N GLU A 290 -20.41 -0.30 -24.68
CA GLU A 290 -21.09 0.91 -25.15
C GLU A 290 -22.08 1.36 -24.08
N THR A 291 -22.03 2.63 -23.68
CA THR A 291 -22.94 3.19 -22.66
C THR A 291 -23.75 4.33 -23.22
N GLU A 292 -25.08 4.24 -23.12
CA GLU A 292 -26.05 5.27 -23.53
C GLU A 292 -26.78 5.79 -22.30
N GLY A 293 -26.73 7.11 -22.08
CA GLY A 293 -27.40 7.80 -20.97
C GLY A 293 -26.42 8.21 -19.85
N ASP A 294 -26.94 9.02 -18.93
CA ASP A 294 -26.18 9.55 -17.81
C ASP A 294 -26.33 8.66 -16.56
N PHE A 295 -25.30 8.62 -15.75
CA PHE A 295 -25.28 7.89 -14.48
C PHE A 295 -24.42 8.60 -13.45
N PRO A 296 -24.73 8.45 -12.13
CA PRO A 296 -23.88 8.98 -11.06
C PRO A 296 -22.51 8.36 -11.09
N LYS A 297 -21.46 9.18 -11.03
CA LYS A 297 -20.05 8.74 -10.96
C LYS A 297 -19.47 9.08 -9.60
N TYR A 298 -18.64 8.17 -9.08
CA TYR A 298 -17.94 8.38 -7.81
C TYR A 298 -16.64 9.16 -7.99
N GLY A 299 -15.87 8.83 -9.01
CA GLY A 299 -14.50 9.35 -9.11
C GLY A 299 -14.00 9.74 -10.50
N ASN A 300 -14.75 9.52 -11.56
CA ASN A 300 -14.26 9.79 -12.93
C ASN A 300 -15.28 10.53 -13.78
#